data_ab3c0c208af3c040f23dcb69a06ed5b5
#
_entry.id   ab3c0c208af3c040f23dcb69a06ed5b5
#
_cell.length_a   1.000
_cell.length_b   1.000
_cell.length_c   1.000
_cell.angle_alpha   90.00
_cell.angle_beta   90.00
_cell.angle_gamma   90.00
#
_symmetry.space_group_name_H-M   'P 1'
#
loop_
_entity.id
_entity.type
_entity.pdbx_description
1 polymer ?
#
loop_
_entity_poly.entity_id
_entity_poly.type
_entity_poly.pdbx_seq_one_letter_code
_entity_poly.pdbx_strand_id
1 'polypeptide(L)'
;MESNKIYYAKVSDGNSVDHQDYNDYLSNAENRLDMPGFDADYKDVVDYILKITHRIWEEKGVGVIYDTYHNDVAVHSCSTHSVGIKSVITGTLENLHGFPDRRLVGEEVVWSEDRPGHFFSSHRILSLATNMGDSLFGKATGKSVRYLGIADCVMKNNRIYEEWLVRDNLAIVQQLGLDPHEVAKEMAKTVKKSELQQSFGMAEPMEGQFFPEKYEAADESLGEWFLELHSQVFHYKMLNKIADCFAENAVMHYIGGDYLVGHDEIQGAFISLLASFPNAAHIVDRITCNEREDGSADVAVRWRLRGLHEGIGTFGPPSGKPVEILAVSQYRVENRRIQESWVVFDAVDVLKQIYAGDEEQAKEE
;
A
#
# COMPACT_ATOMS: atom_id res chain seq x y z
N MET A 1 -21.71 1.03 9.01
CA MET A 1 -20.56 0.21 8.55
C MET A 1 -20.93 -0.23 7.16
N GLU A 2 -20.33 0.38 6.14
CA GLU A 2 -20.47 -0.15 4.78
C GLU A 2 -19.66 -1.46 4.76
N SER A 3 -20.31 -2.55 4.38
CA SER A 3 -19.65 -3.84 4.24
C SER A 3 -18.49 -3.70 3.26
N ASN A 4 -17.32 -4.20 3.62
CA ASN A 4 -16.21 -4.35 2.69
C ASN A 4 -16.72 -5.04 1.43
N LYS A 5 -16.61 -4.38 0.28
CA LYS A 5 -17.02 -4.94 -1.00
C LYS A 5 -15.81 -5.22 -1.83
N ILE A 6 -15.83 -6.35 -2.51
CA ILE A 6 -14.87 -6.64 -3.57
C ILE A 6 -15.43 -6.01 -4.85
N TYR A 7 -14.61 -5.20 -5.50
CA TYR A 7 -14.99 -4.51 -6.73
C TYR A 7 -14.14 -5.01 -7.88
N TYR A 8 -14.80 -5.25 -9.00
CA TYR A 8 -14.16 -5.67 -10.24
C TYR A 8 -14.45 -4.66 -11.32
N ALA A 9 -13.43 -4.27 -12.05
CA ALA A 9 -13.60 -3.49 -13.27
C ALA A 9 -13.00 -4.28 -14.43
N LYS A 10 -13.78 -4.45 -15.50
CA LYS A 10 -13.27 -4.85 -16.79
C LYS A 10 -12.89 -3.59 -17.54
N VAL A 11 -11.63 -3.49 -17.94
CA VAL A 11 -11.13 -2.43 -18.78
C VAL A 11 -10.75 -3.06 -20.12
N SER A 12 -11.55 -2.77 -21.15
CA SER A 12 -11.35 -3.35 -22.47
C SER A 12 -10.06 -2.89 -23.16
N ASP A 13 -9.46 -1.80 -22.73
CA ASP A 13 -8.42 -1.10 -23.50
C ASP A 13 -7.08 -0.99 -22.74
N GLY A 14 -6.92 -1.72 -21.64
CA GLY A 14 -5.65 -1.82 -20.93
C GLY A 14 -4.98 -0.47 -20.66
N ASN A 15 -5.63 0.42 -19.93
CA ASN A 15 -5.02 1.68 -19.45
C ASN A 15 -3.98 1.41 -18.36
N SER A 16 -3.08 0.46 -18.59
CA SER A 16 -1.93 0.27 -17.75
C SER A 16 -0.83 1.21 -18.15
N VAL A 17 -0.25 1.88 -17.18
CA VAL A 17 0.94 2.72 -17.36
C VAL A 17 2.16 1.81 -17.19
N ASP A 18 2.33 0.85 -18.08
CA ASP A 18 3.45 -0.06 -18.04
C ASP A 18 4.72 0.67 -18.48
N HIS A 19 5.56 1.05 -17.51
CA HIS A 19 6.87 1.69 -17.71
C HIS A 19 6.90 2.93 -18.64
N GLN A 20 5.75 3.55 -18.89
CA GLN A 20 5.68 4.73 -19.72
C GLN A 20 6.02 5.99 -18.91
N ASP A 21 6.80 6.86 -19.50
CA ASP A 21 6.93 8.23 -19.01
C ASP A 21 5.52 8.87 -19.03
N TYR A 22 5.21 9.65 -18.00
CA TYR A 22 3.97 10.42 -17.90
C TYR A 22 3.64 11.20 -19.17
N ASN A 23 4.66 11.74 -19.85
CA ASN A 23 4.48 12.44 -21.13
C ASN A 23 4.05 11.52 -22.28
N ASP A 24 4.52 10.27 -22.29
CA ASP A 24 4.10 9.26 -23.28
C ASP A 24 2.63 8.88 -23.07
N TYR A 25 2.21 8.70 -21.81
CA TYR A 25 0.81 8.48 -21.46
C TYR A 25 -0.09 9.63 -21.93
N LEU A 26 0.31 10.87 -21.67
CA LEU A 26 -0.46 12.04 -22.07
C LEU A 26 -0.61 12.19 -23.60
N SER A 27 0.39 11.73 -24.38
CA SER A 27 0.37 11.83 -25.83
C SER A 27 -0.50 10.77 -26.51
N ASN A 28 -0.69 9.60 -25.88
CA ASN A 28 -1.31 8.43 -26.51
C ASN A 28 -2.80 8.22 -26.18
N ALA A 29 -3.40 9.01 -25.30
CA ALA A 29 -4.78 8.77 -24.87
C ALA A 29 -5.81 9.26 -25.88
N GLU A 30 -6.29 8.37 -26.74
CA GLU A 30 -7.42 8.61 -27.64
C GLU A 30 -8.78 8.39 -26.98
N ASN A 31 -8.87 7.47 -26.01
CA ASN A 31 -10.11 7.10 -25.33
C ASN A 31 -10.35 7.93 -24.09
N ARG A 32 -11.56 8.46 -23.95
CA ARG A 32 -12.00 9.19 -22.76
C ARG A 32 -13.08 8.42 -22.05
N LEU A 33 -12.91 8.24 -20.76
CA LEU A 33 -13.98 7.76 -19.89
C LEU A 33 -14.86 8.95 -19.50
N ASP A 34 -16.18 8.77 -19.51
CA ASP A 34 -17.09 9.76 -18.94
C ASP A 34 -16.92 9.76 -17.41
N MET A 35 -16.45 10.88 -16.88
CA MET A 35 -16.17 11.08 -15.46
C MET A 35 -17.09 12.17 -14.90
N PRO A 36 -18.37 11.85 -14.59
CA PRO A 36 -19.31 12.84 -14.11
C PRO A 36 -18.82 13.50 -12.80
N GLY A 37 -18.79 14.84 -12.81
CA GLY A 37 -18.34 15.63 -11.67
C GLY A 37 -16.83 15.89 -11.57
N PHE A 38 -16.05 15.39 -12.54
CA PHE A 38 -14.63 15.72 -12.67
C PHE A 38 -14.41 16.82 -13.70
N ASP A 39 -13.29 17.52 -13.60
CA ASP A 39 -12.92 18.55 -14.56
C ASP A 39 -12.69 17.95 -15.94
N ALA A 40 -13.11 18.67 -16.97
CA ALA A 40 -13.03 18.21 -18.38
C ALA A 40 -11.59 18.02 -18.89
N ASP A 41 -10.60 18.52 -18.16
CA ASP A 41 -9.18 18.38 -18.47
C ASP A 41 -8.64 16.97 -18.20
N TYR A 42 -9.36 16.18 -17.42
CA TYR A 42 -8.99 14.78 -17.14
C TYR A 42 -9.66 13.86 -18.17
N LYS A 43 -8.87 12.97 -18.75
CA LYS A 43 -9.34 12.03 -19.78
C LYS A 43 -10.03 10.81 -19.19
N ASP A 44 -9.47 10.31 -18.10
CA ASP A 44 -9.93 9.15 -17.34
C ASP A 44 -9.37 9.17 -15.91
N VAL A 45 -9.63 8.12 -15.16
CA VAL A 45 -9.17 7.96 -13.76
C VAL A 45 -7.64 7.94 -13.67
N VAL A 46 -6.99 7.28 -14.63
CA VAL A 46 -5.52 7.16 -14.65
C VAL A 46 -4.90 8.54 -14.88
N ASP A 47 -5.39 9.28 -15.90
CA ASP A 47 -4.94 10.65 -16.18
C ASP A 47 -5.16 11.58 -14.98
N TYR A 48 -6.31 11.47 -14.29
CA TYR A 48 -6.58 12.23 -13.07
C TYR A 48 -5.53 11.97 -12.01
N ILE A 49 -5.30 10.71 -11.65
CA ILE A 49 -4.36 10.32 -10.59
C ILE A 49 -2.93 10.72 -10.93
N LEU A 50 -2.47 10.48 -12.16
CA LEU A 50 -1.12 10.84 -12.60
C LEU A 50 -0.90 12.36 -12.59
N LYS A 51 -1.85 13.14 -13.14
CA LYS A 51 -1.75 14.60 -13.17
C LYS A 51 -1.73 15.23 -11.78
N ILE A 52 -2.63 14.84 -10.87
CA ILE A 52 -2.64 15.42 -9.53
C ILE A 52 -1.38 15.04 -8.74
N THR A 53 -0.91 13.80 -8.89
CA THR A 53 0.33 13.34 -8.27
C THR A 53 1.53 14.14 -8.77
N HIS A 54 1.68 14.29 -10.09
CA HIS A 54 2.75 15.07 -10.71
C HIS A 54 2.71 16.54 -10.25
N ARG A 55 1.55 17.19 -10.31
CA ARG A 55 1.39 18.60 -9.93
C ARG A 55 1.72 18.84 -8.45
N ILE A 56 1.29 17.97 -7.55
CA ILE A 56 1.55 18.10 -6.11
C ILE A 56 3.04 17.90 -5.80
N TRP A 57 3.64 16.87 -6.34
CA TRP A 57 4.95 16.40 -5.90
C TRP A 57 6.12 16.91 -6.74
N GLU A 58 6.02 16.92 -8.06
CA GLU A 58 7.10 17.33 -8.95
C GLU A 58 7.06 18.83 -9.24
N GLU A 59 5.89 19.38 -9.53
CA GLU A 59 5.71 20.82 -9.69
C GLU A 59 5.64 21.56 -8.34
N LYS A 60 5.56 20.83 -7.21
CA LYS A 60 5.43 21.36 -5.85
C LYS A 60 4.19 22.24 -5.66
N GLY A 61 3.16 21.94 -6.42
CA GLY A 61 1.87 22.62 -6.40
C GLY A 61 0.99 22.18 -5.24
N VAL A 62 1.47 22.30 -3.99
CA VAL A 62 0.75 21.83 -2.79
C VAL A 62 -0.66 22.39 -2.69
N GLY A 63 -0.92 23.57 -3.26
CA GLY A 63 -2.25 24.19 -3.33
C GLY A 63 -3.28 23.36 -4.11
N VAL A 64 -2.86 22.48 -5.03
CA VAL A 64 -3.74 21.54 -5.77
C VAL A 64 -4.50 20.62 -4.82
N ILE A 65 -3.95 20.34 -3.65
CA ILE A 65 -4.60 19.52 -2.61
C ILE A 65 -5.97 20.10 -2.22
N TYR A 66 -6.12 21.43 -2.16
CA TYR A 66 -7.41 22.06 -1.83
C TYR A 66 -8.51 21.79 -2.88
N ASP A 67 -8.14 21.53 -4.12
CA ASP A 67 -9.07 21.28 -5.22
C ASP A 67 -9.33 19.78 -5.43
N THR A 68 -8.38 18.92 -5.03
CA THR A 68 -8.39 17.49 -5.34
C THR A 68 -8.58 16.57 -4.13
N TYR A 69 -8.59 17.12 -2.91
CA TYR A 69 -8.91 16.38 -1.70
C TYR A 69 -10.15 16.97 -1.01
N HIS A 70 -10.92 16.10 -0.37
CA HIS A 70 -12.05 16.56 0.45
C HIS A 70 -11.55 17.16 1.76
N ASN A 71 -12.29 18.15 2.31
CA ASN A 71 -11.88 18.80 3.55
C ASN A 71 -11.71 17.83 4.73
N ASP A 72 -12.54 16.80 4.79
CA ASP A 72 -12.55 15.77 5.82
C ASP A 72 -11.98 14.45 5.30
N VAL A 73 -11.02 14.50 4.36
CA VAL A 73 -10.37 13.30 3.84
C VAL A 73 -9.79 12.46 4.96
N ALA A 74 -10.02 11.15 4.91
CA ALA A 74 -9.38 10.19 5.79
C ALA A 74 -8.15 9.59 5.10
N VAL A 75 -6.99 9.61 5.78
CA VAL A 75 -5.76 9.02 5.28
C VAL A 75 -5.29 7.96 6.26
N HIS A 76 -5.17 6.74 5.77
CA HIS A 76 -4.71 5.57 6.50
C HIS A 76 -3.29 5.22 6.05
N SER A 77 -2.39 5.10 6.99
CA SER A 77 -1.10 4.45 6.79
C SER A 77 -0.91 3.46 7.93
N CYS A 78 -0.12 2.43 7.79
CA CYS A 78 0.00 1.33 8.77
C CYS A 78 -0.69 1.57 10.15
N SER A 79 0.03 2.09 11.13
CA SER A 79 -0.48 2.37 12.49
C SER A 79 -1.01 3.81 12.67
N THR A 80 -1.14 4.59 11.60
CA THR A 80 -1.54 6.00 11.69
C THR A 80 -2.81 6.26 10.87
N HIS A 81 -3.75 6.94 11.51
CA HIS A 81 -4.95 7.45 10.87
C HIS A 81 -5.04 8.96 11.06
N SER A 82 -5.19 9.70 9.98
CA SER A 82 -5.35 11.14 10.03
C SER A 82 -6.59 11.58 9.26
N VAL A 83 -7.22 12.66 9.74
CA VAL A 83 -8.42 13.22 9.13
C VAL A 83 -8.21 14.69 8.83
N GLY A 84 -8.68 15.08 7.67
CA GLY A 84 -8.73 16.47 7.23
C GLY A 84 -7.58 16.87 6.31
N ILE A 85 -7.92 17.77 5.41
CA ILE A 85 -7.02 18.27 4.35
C ILE A 85 -5.72 18.89 4.89
N LYS A 86 -5.77 19.46 6.10
CA LYS A 86 -4.58 20.07 6.71
C LYS A 86 -3.51 19.06 7.03
N SER A 87 -3.88 17.83 7.44
CA SER A 87 -2.91 16.75 7.69
C SER A 87 -2.21 16.33 6.42
N VAL A 88 -2.95 16.25 5.30
CA VAL A 88 -2.38 15.93 3.98
C VAL A 88 -1.35 17.01 3.58
N ILE A 89 -1.72 18.28 3.70
CA ILE A 89 -0.82 19.41 3.38
C ILE A 89 0.43 19.39 4.25
N THR A 90 0.27 19.18 5.56
CA THR A 90 1.41 19.12 6.49
C THR A 90 2.37 18.00 6.12
N GLY A 91 1.85 16.78 5.96
CA GLY A 91 2.67 15.62 5.57
C GLY A 91 3.35 15.78 4.20
N THR A 92 2.67 16.46 3.24
CA THR A 92 3.27 16.76 1.93
C THR A 92 4.43 17.75 2.07
N LEU A 93 4.26 18.84 2.84
CA LEU A 93 5.32 19.83 3.07
C LEU A 93 6.52 19.24 3.82
N GLU A 94 6.29 18.41 4.84
CA GLU A 94 7.35 17.70 5.57
C GLU A 94 8.16 16.78 4.65
N ASN A 95 7.48 16.02 3.79
CA ASN A 95 8.14 15.18 2.81
C ASN A 95 8.95 15.99 1.79
N LEU A 96 8.39 17.10 1.28
CA LEU A 96 9.11 17.99 0.35
C LEU A 96 10.31 18.69 1.00
N HIS A 97 10.26 18.94 2.32
CA HIS A 97 11.41 19.44 3.06
C HIS A 97 12.53 18.41 3.12
N GLY A 98 12.20 17.18 3.50
CA GLY A 98 13.18 16.10 3.61
C GLY A 98 13.77 15.65 2.27
N PHE A 99 12.93 15.68 1.21
CA PHE A 99 13.23 15.15 -0.12
C PHE A 99 12.77 16.13 -1.22
N PRO A 100 13.44 17.28 -1.38
CA PRO A 100 12.96 18.38 -2.22
C PRO A 100 13.06 18.11 -3.73
N ASP A 101 13.86 17.15 -4.17
CA ASP A 101 14.06 16.75 -5.57
C ASP A 101 13.22 15.51 -5.96
N ARG A 102 12.24 15.15 -5.12
CA ARG A 102 11.44 13.94 -5.31
C ARG A 102 10.75 13.88 -6.67
N ARG A 103 10.92 12.76 -7.34
CA ARG A 103 10.26 12.40 -8.59
C ARG A 103 9.44 11.15 -8.38
N LEU A 104 8.25 11.11 -8.98
CA LEU A 104 7.30 10.01 -8.85
C LEU A 104 7.02 9.42 -10.23
N VAL A 105 7.50 8.21 -10.45
CA VAL A 105 7.20 7.46 -11.66
C VAL A 105 5.99 6.58 -11.38
N GLY A 106 4.85 6.87 -12.01
CA GLY A 106 3.67 6.01 -11.96
C GLY A 106 3.95 4.74 -12.75
N GLU A 107 3.93 3.59 -12.09
CA GLU A 107 4.18 2.31 -12.74
C GLU A 107 2.89 1.62 -13.16
N GLU A 108 1.84 1.67 -12.33
CA GLU A 108 0.56 1.04 -12.62
C GLU A 108 -0.57 1.71 -11.84
N VAL A 109 -1.75 1.81 -12.45
CA VAL A 109 -2.99 2.25 -11.80
C VAL A 109 -4.07 1.22 -12.04
N VAL A 110 -4.35 0.39 -11.05
CA VAL A 110 -5.50 -0.51 -11.05
C VAL A 110 -6.70 0.27 -10.51
N TRP A 111 -7.81 0.30 -11.25
CA TRP A 111 -8.93 1.16 -10.90
C TRP A 111 -10.29 0.50 -11.17
N SER A 112 -11.34 1.08 -10.58
CA SER A 112 -12.74 0.70 -10.83
C SER A 112 -13.67 1.89 -10.72
N GLU A 113 -14.80 1.82 -11.43
CA GLU A 113 -15.97 2.64 -11.14
C GLU A 113 -16.93 1.83 -10.28
N ASP A 114 -16.95 2.10 -8.97
CA ASP A 114 -17.74 1.34 -8.01
C ASP A 114 -19.24 1.63 -8.16
N ARG A 115 -19.57 2.82 -8.63
CA ARG A 115 -20.91 3.31 -8.99
C ARG A 115 -20.74 4.59 -9.80
N PRO A 116 -21.74 5.03 -10.58
CA PRO A 116 -21.59 6.20 -11.46
C PRO A 116 -20.94 7.40 -10.77
N GLY A 117 -19.81 7.86 -11.30
CA GLY A 117 -19.03 8.98 -10.79
C GLY A 117 -18.25 8.73 -9.50
N HIS A 118 -18.22 7.51 -8.99
CA HIS A 118 -17.43 7.10 -7.82
C HIS A 118 -16.34 6.13 -8.23
N PHE A 119 -15.12 6.59 -8.19
CA PHE A 119 -13.98 5.81 -8.64
C PHE A 119 -13.08 5.39 -7.48
N PHE A 120 -12.40 4.28 -7.70
CA PHE A 120 -11.30 3.79 -6.88
C PHE A 120 -10.06 3.67 -7.76
N SER A 121 -8.90 3.96 -7.20
CA SER A 121 -7.60 3.66 -7.82
C SER A 121 -6.62 3.11 -6.82
N SER A 122 -5.79 2.16 -7.26
CA SER A 122 -4.60 1.67 -6.57
C SER A 122 -3.39 2.04 -7.43
N HIS A 123 -2.69 3.10 -7.06
CA HIS A 123 -1.58 3.68 -7.82
C HIS A 123 -0.25 3.22 -7.26
N ARG A 124 0.49 2.38 -8.01
CA ARG A 124 1.86 1.99 -7.69
C ARG A 124 2.83 3.03 -8.22
N ILE A 125 3.72 3.47 -7.35
CA ILE A 125 4.61 4.59 -7.57
C ILE A 125 6.04 4.18 -7.23
N LEU A 126 6.97 4.36 -8.18
CA LEU A 126 8.39 4.35 -7.91
C LEU A 126 8.85 5.77 -7.57
N SER A 127 9.35 5.98 -6.37
CA SER A 127 9.87 7.27 -5.92
C SER A 127 11.39 7.30 -6.01
N LEU A 128 11.91 8.41 -6.55
CA LEU A 128 13.33 8.73 -6.63
C LEU A 128 13.56 10.06 -5.91
N ALA A 129 14.47 10.14 -4.95
CA ALA A 129 14.69 11.36 -4.19
C ALA A 129 16.06 11.39 -3.52
N THR A 130 16.50 12.57 -3.08
CA THR A 130 17.70 12.77 -2.26
C THR A 130 17.29 13.35 -0.91
N ASN A 131 17.78 12.76 0.18
CA ASN A 131 17.51 13.25 1.54
C ASN A 131 18.37 14.49 1.83
N MET A 132 17.86 15.67 1.46
CA MET A 132 18.54 16.96 1.59
C MET A 132 18.14 17.75 2.83
N GLY A 133 17.03 17.40 3.47
CA GLY A 133 16.51 18.00 4.70
C GLY A 133 16.29 16.98 5.79
N ASP A 134 16.10 17.47 7.02
CA ASP A 134 15.67 16.63 8.14
C ASP A 134 14.31 16.00 7.79
N SER A 135 14.13 14.76 8.16
CA SER A 135 12.95 13.97 7.79
C SER A 135 12.46 13.12 8.95
N LEU A 136 11.38 12.38 8.74
CA LEU A 136 10.88 11.37 9.67
C LEU A 136 11.98 10.38 10.13
N PHE A 137 12.99 10.15 9.30
CA PHE A 137 14.08 9.20 9.58
C PHE A 137 15.27 9.84 10.29
N GLY A 138 15.24 11.14 10.56
CA GLY A 138 16.29 11.88 11.27
C GLY A 138 16.92 12.98 10.42
N LYS A 139 18.21 13.25 10.67
CA LYS A 139 18.98 14.31 10.01
C LYS A 139 19.23 14.02 8.54
N ALA A 140 19.35 15.09 7.75
CA ALA A 140 19.70 15.00 6.34
C ALA A 140 21.00 14.22 6.13
N THR A 141 20.96 13.23 5.24
CA THR A 141 22.14 12.36 4.94
C THR A 141 22.83 12.72 3.64
N GLY A 142 22.16 13.46 2.75
CA GLY A 142 22.61 13.74 1.39
C GLY A 142 22.56 12.54 0.45
N LYS A 143 22.03 11.40 0.89
CA LYS A 143 21.96 10.18 0.09
C LYS A 143 20.69 10.11 -0.76
N SER A 144 20.81 9.51 -1.94
CA SER A 144 19.69 9.23 -2.83
C SER A 144 18.99 7.93 -2.44
N VAL A 145 17.69 7.90 -2.65
CA VAL A 145 16.84 6.74 -2.36
C VAL A 145 15.92 6.43 -3.55
N ARG A 146 15.64 5.15 -3.72
CA ARG A 146 14.65 4.62 -4.67
C ARG A 146 13.77 3.63 -3.93
N TYR A 147 12.45 3.86 -3.93
CA TYR A 147 11.52 3.02 -3.16
C TYR A 147 10.14 2.99 -3.78
N LEU A 148 9.40 1.92 -3.51
CA LEU A 148 8.02 1.75 -3.92
C LEU A 148 7.05 2.33 -2.89
N GLY A 149 5.93 2.83 -3.39
CA GLY A 149 4.75 3.13 -2.61
C GLY A 149 3.51 2.78 -3.42
N ILE A 150 2.42 2.50 -2.72
CA ILE A 150 1.11 2.30 -3.33
C ILE A 150 0.11 3.18 -2.58
N ALA A 151 -0.68 3.93 -3.33
CA ALA A 151 -1.77 4.76 -2.82
C ALA A 151 -3.10 4.26 -3.38
N ASP A 152 -3.95 3.77 -2.50
CA ASP A 152 -5.34 3.44 -2.80
C ASP A 152 -6.20 4.67 -2.52
N CYS A 153 -6.96 5.15 -3.49
CA CYS A 153 -7.78 6.34 -3.34
C CYS A 153 -9.24 6.07 -3.73
N VAL A 154 -10.17 6.55 -2.91
CA VAL A 154 -11.59 6.66 -3.25
C VAL A 154 -11.91 8.09 -3.62
N MET A 155 -12.47 8.30 -4.80
CA MET A 155 -12.67 9.64 -5.35
C MET A 155 -14.03 9.81 -6.01
N LYS A 156 -14.51 11.04 -5.96
CA LYS A 156 -15.72 11.49 -6.65
C LYS A 156 -15.72 13.02 -6.76
N ASN A 157 -16.41 13.58 -7.76
CA ASN A 157 -16.53 15.02 -7.93
C ASN A 157 -15.18 15.75 -7.80
N ASN A 158 -14.17 15.26 -8.50
CA ASN A 158 -12.81 15.80 -8.53
C ASN A 158 -12.05 15.74 -7.20
N ARG A 159 -12.52 14.98 -6.21
CA ARG A 159 -11.94 14.95 -4.86
C ARG A 159 -11.69 13.54 -4.34
N ILE A 160 -10.54 13.36 -3.70
CA ILE A 160 -10.21 12.17 -2.91
C ILE A 160 -10.85 12.32 -1.53
N TYR A 161 -11.62 11.32 -1.12
CA TYR A 161 -12.33 11.28 0.16
C TYR A 161 -11.64 10.39 1.19
N GLU A 162 -10.96 9.35 0.70
CA GLU A 162 -10.28 8.38 1.53
C GLU A 162 -9.05 7.85 0.79
N GLU A 163 -7.94 7.73 1.50
CA GLU A 163 -6.66 7.28 0.96
C GLU A 163 -6.02 6.27 1.91
N TRP A 164 -5.51 5.17 1.37
CA TRP A 164 -4.63 4.22 2.06
C TRP A 164 -3.28 4.28 1.39
N LEU A 165 -2.26 4.63 2.17
CA LEU A 165 -0.93 4.89 1.65
C LEU A 165 0.08 3.99 2.34
N VAL A 166 0.71 3.11 1.56
CA VAL A 166 1.82 2.27 2.00
C VAL A 166 3.10 2.67 1.27
N ARG A 167 4.22 2.65 2.00
CA ARG A 167 5.56 2.95 1.46
C ARG A 167 6.56 1.95 2.00
N ASP A 168 7.51 1.58 1.17
CA ASP A 168 8.66 0.79 1.60
C ASP A 168 9.68 1.68 2.33
N ASN A 169 9.33 2.05 3.56
CA ASN A 169 10.20 2.86 4.40
C ASN A 169 11.47 2.11 4.81
N LEU A 170 11.45 0.76 4.82
CA LEU A 170 12.64 -0.04 5.08
C LEU A 170 13.70 0.20 4.01
N ALA A 171 13.31 0.18 2.73
CA ALA A 171 14.22 0.50 1.63
C ALA A 171 14.80 1.92 1.74
N ILE A 172 13.99 2.90 2.18
CA ILE A 172 14.49 4.26 2.42
C ILE A 172 15.56 4.24 3.50
N VAL A 173 15.26 3.72 4.67
CA VAL A 173 16.15 3.73 5.85
C VAL A 173 17.48 3.04 5.55
N GLN A 174 17.43 1.89 4.88
CA GLN A 174 18.63 1.15 4.49
C GLN A 174 19.50 1.93 3.50
N GLN A 175 18.92 2.54 2.46
CA GLN A 175 19.65 3.34 1.48
C GLN A 175 20.22 4.62 2.10
N LEU A 176 19.56 5.20 3.09
CA LEU A 176 20.11 6.30 3.88
C LEU A 176 21.29 5.85 4.75
N GLY A 177 21.51 4.52 4.91
CA GLY A 177 22.57 3.94 5.74
C GLY A 177 22.27 4.07 7.22
N LEU A 178 21.02 4.11 7.58
CA LEU A 178 20.51 4.13 8.95
C LEU A 178 20.14 2.72 9.40
N ASP A 179 20.15 2.50 10.71
CA ASP A 179 19.67 1.26 11.31
C ASP A 179 18.14 1.33 11.46
N PRO A 180 17.36 0.42 10.84
CA PRO A 180 15.90 0.43 10.93
C PRO A 180 15.37 0.30 12.37
N HIS A 181 16.06 -0.44 13.22
CA HIS A 181 15.68 -0.61 14.63
C HIS A 181 15.88 0.68 15.42
N GLU A 182 16.99 1.37 15.21
CA GLU A 182 17.25 2.64 15.89
C GLU A 182 16.28 3.73 15.42
N VAL A 183 16.01 3.81 14.11
CA VAL A 183 15.00 4.72 13.55
C VAL A 183 13.61 4.43 14.16
N ALA A 184 13.23 3.16 14.20
CA ALA A 184 11.93 2.76 14.74
C ALA A 184 11.80 3.06 16.25
N LYS A 185 12.87 2.89 17.03
CA LYS A 185 12.91 3.26 18.46
C LYS A 185 12.72 4.77 18.65
N GLU A 186 13.41 5.59 17.86
CA GLU A 186 13.22 7.04 17.93
C GLU A 186 11.79 7.47 17.56
N MET A 187 11.20 6.86 16.51
CA MET A 187 9.82 7.08 16.14
C MET A 187 8.84 6.64 17.25
N ALA A 188 9.13 5.53 17.91
CA ALA A 188 8.29 4.98 19.00
C ALA A 188 8.16 5.92 20.19
N LYS A 189 9.17 6.76 20.48
CA LYS A 189 9.16 7.74 21.59
C LYS A 189 8.07 8.80 21.44
N THR A 190 7.63 9.07 20.21
CA THR A 190 6.61 10.09 19.91
C THR A 190 5.19 9.54 19.89
N VAL A 191 5.02 8.21 19.94
CA VAL A 191 3.71 7.56 19.85
C VAL A 191 2.99 7.65 21.19
N LYS A 192 1.81 8.25 21.19
CA LYS A 192 0.95 8.27 22.38
C LYS A 192 0.21 6.94 22.52
N LYS A 193 0.12 6.43 23.74
CA LYS A 193 -0.60 5.20 24.08
C LYS A 193 -2.06 5.20 23.57
N SER A 194 -2.70 6.37 23.57
CA SER A 194 -4.05 6.55 23.02
C SER A 194 -4.13 6.35 21.50
N GLU A 195 -3.06 6.64 20.75
CA GLU A 195 -3.01 6.48 19.29
C GLU A 195 -2.87 5.01 18.91
N LEU A 196 -2.05 4.24 19.64
CA LEU A 196 -1.95 2.79 19.48
C LEU A 196 -3.28 2.09 19.77
N GLN A 197 -3.99 2.51 20.85
CA GLN A 197 -5.29 1.95 21.19
C GLN A 197 -6.39 2.26 20.16
N GLN A 198 -6.30 3.39 19.46
CA GLN A 198 -7.25 3.75 18.40
C GLN A 198 -7.01 2.97 17.10
N SER A 199 -5.76 2.66 16.78
CA SER A 199 -5.41 1.84 15.60
C SER A 199 -5.95 0.41 15.72
N PHE A 200 -5.96 -0.13 16.94
CA PHE A 200 -6.49 -1.46 17.23
C PHE A 200 -7.98 -1.40 17.63
N GLY A 201 -8.87 -0.89 16.80
CA GLY A 201 -10.30 -0.82 17.14
C GLY A 201 -10.79 -2.04 17.94
N MET A 202 -11.40 -1.81 19.11
CA MET A 202 -11.72 -2.84 20.11
C MET A 202 -12.66 -3.96 19.62
N ALA A 203 -13.16 -3.88 18.40
CA ALA A 203 -14.17 -4.79 17.84
C ALA A 203 -13.61 -5.87 16.91
N GLU A 204 -12.33 -5.78 16.51
CA GLU A 204 -11.74 -6.74 15.56
C GLU A 204 -10.84 -7.75 16.28
N PRO A 205 -10.90 -9.04 15.89
CA PRO A 205 -10.12 -10.08 16.54
C PRO A 205 -8.61 -9.86 16.33
N MET A 206 -7.84 -10.03 17.40
CA MET A 206 -6.38 -9.97 17.39
C MET A 206 -5.75 -11.37 17.40
N GLU A 207 -6.53 -12.37 17.74
CA GLU A 207 -6.10 -13.76 17.87
C GLU A 207 -7.07 -14.70 17.18
N GLY A 208 -6.59 -15.87 16.80
CA GLY A 208 -7.38 -16.92 16.22
C GLY A 208 -7.58 -16.78 14.73
N GLN A 209 -8.49 -17.61 14.20
CA GLN A 209 -8.79 -17.64 12.78
C GLN A 209 -9.97 -16.73 12.47
N PHE A 210 -9.73 -15.74 11.66
CA PHE A 210 -10.75 -14.85 11.15
C PHE A 210 -11.08 -15.22 9.70
N PHE A 211 -12.35 -15.53 9.46
CA PHE A 211 -12.87 -15.72 8.11
C PHE A 211 -13.50 -14.40 7.66
N PRO A 212 -13.00 -13.79 6.57
CA PRO A 212 -13.70 -12.64 6.02
C PRO A 212 -15.13 -13.04 5.65
N GLU A 213 -16.08 -12.13 5.82
CA GLU A 213 -17.44 -12.31 5.30
C GLU A 213 -17.36 -12.62 3.80
N LYS A 214 -18.25 -13.49 3.31
CA LYS A 214 -18.35 -13.72 1.87
C LYS A 214 -18.79 -12.43 1.21
N TYR A 215 -17.96 -11.93 0.31
CA TYR A 215 -18.28 -10.79 -0.52
C TYR A 215 -19.01 -11.27 -1.77
N GLU A 216 -20.09 -10.58 -2.14
CA GLU A 216 -20.70 -10.78 -3.46
C GLU A 216 -19.76 -10.14 -4.50
N ALA A 217 -19.09 -10.98 -5.26
CA ALA A 217 -18.24 -10.55 -6.37
C ALA A 217 -19.12 -10.22 -7.58
N ALA A 218 -18.84 -9.10 -8.22
CA ALA A 218 -19.54 -8.73 -9.47
C ALA A 218 -19.11 -9.60 -10.66
N ASP A 219 -17.93 -10.24 -10.59
CA ASP A 219 -17.43 -11.19 -11.58
C ASP A 219 -16.74 -12.35 -10.86
N GLU A 220 -17.28 -13.56 -11.04
CA GLU A 220 -17.01 -14.74 -10.21
C GLU A 220 -15.62 -15.34 -10.36
N SER A 221 -14.75 -14.86 -11.27
CA SER A 221 -13.61 -15.71 -11.60
C SER A 221 -12.26 -15.30 -10.99
N LEU A 222 -11.85 -14.04 -11.13
CA LEU A 222 -10.49 -13.62 -10.79
C LEU A 222 -10.39 -13.12 -9.34
N GLY A 223 -11.30 -12.29 -8.90
CA GLY A 223 -11.25 -11.77 -7.54
C GLY A 223 -11.52 -12.82 -6.47
N GLU A 224 -12.44 -13.77 -6.72
CA GLU A 224 -12.63 -14.91 -5.83
C GLU A 224 -11.37 -15.77 -5.76
N TRP A 225 -10.68 -15.96 -6.88
CA TRP A 225 -9.42 -16.67 -6.90
C TRP A 225 -8.34 -15.98 -6.04
N PHE A 226 -8.25 -14.65 -6.08
CA PHE A 226 -7.34 -13.90 -5.21
C PHE A 226 -7.74 -13.96 -3.75
N LEU A 227 -9.04 -13.86 -3.44
CA LEU A 227 -9.54 -14.01 -2.08
C LEU A 227 -9.19 -15.40 -1.53
N GLU A 228 -9.39 -16.45 -2.34
CA GLU A 228 -9.04 -17.81 -1.97
C GLU A 228 -7.53 -17.96 -1.79
N LEU A 229 -6.69 -17.41 -2.70
CA LEU A 229 -5.24 -17.43 -2.58
C LEU A 229 -4.77 -16.78 -1.27
N HIS A 230 -5.27 -15.59 -0.96
CA HIS A 230 -4.95 -14.90 0.29
C HIS A 230 -5.41 -15.71 1.52
N SER A 231 -6.60 -16.29 1.48
CA SER A 231 -7.09 -17.18 2.53
C SER A 231 -6.20 -18.41 2.71
N GLN A 232 -5.86 -19.09 1.62
CA GLN A 232 -5.02 -20.29 1.67
C GLN A 232 -3.61 -19.99 2.19
N VAL A 233 -2.97 -18.93 1.69
CA VAL A 233 -1.58 -18.60 2.04
C VAL A 233 -1.48 -18.00 3.44
N PHE A 234 -2.25 -16.97 3.74
CA PHE A 234 -2.09 -16.20 4.98
C PHE A 234 -2.88 -16.79 6.15
N HIS A 235 -4.11 -17.26 5.90
CA HIS A 235 -4.95 -17.78 6.96
C HIS A 235 -4.65 -19.25 7.24
N TYR A 236 -4.75 -20.12 6.23
CA TYR A 236 -4.48 -21.55 6.40
C TYR A 236 -2.99 -21.91 6.33
N LYS A 237 -2.12 -20.95 6.02
CA LYS A 237 -0.66 -21.15 5.89
C LYS A 237 -0.26 -22.25 4.92
N MET A 238 -1.08 -22.44 3.88
CA MET A 238 -0.84 -23.41 2.80
C MET A 238 0.14 -22.82 1.78
N LEU A 239 1.38 -22.61 2.22
CA LEU A 239 2.41 -21.93 1.41
C LEU A 239 2.81 -22.70 0.14
N ASN A 240 2.56 -24.00 0.09
CA ASN A 240 2.70 -24.80 -1.13
C ASN A 240 1.78 -24.31 -2.27
N LYS A 241 0.72 -23.56 -1.97
CA LYS A 241 -0.16 -22.95 -2.98
C LYS A 241 0.51 -21.87 -3.82
N ILE A 242 1.64 -21.33 -3.36
CA ILE A 242 2.49 -20.45 -4.17
C ILE A 242 2.86 -21.14 -5.50
N ALA A 243 3.26 -22.40 -5.47
CA ALA A 243 3.61 -23.15 -6.69
C ALA A 243 2.42 -23.39 -7.63
N ASP A 244 1.20 -23.43 -7.10
CA ASP A 244 -0.01 -23.58 -7.91
C ASP A 244 -0.44 -22.28 -8.59
N CYS A 245 -0.17 -21.13 -7.96
CA CYS A 245 -0.69 -19.83 -8.36
C CYS A 245 0.34 -18.92 -9.04
N PHE A 246 1.62 -19.07 -8.72
CA PHE A 246 2.69 -18.27 -9.32
C PHE A 246 3.34 -19.02 -10.48
N ALA A 247 3.86 -18.29 -11.46
CA ALA A 247 4.73 -18.87 -12.49
C ALA A 247 6.04 -19.38 -11.86
N GLU A 248 6.69 -20.34 -12.49
CA GLU A 248 7.92 -20.94 -11.97
C GLU A 248 9.03 -19.91 -11.74
N ASN A 249 9.09 -18.93 -12.62
CA ASN A 249 10.06 -17.82 -12.59
C ASN A 249 9.41 -16.47 -12.20
N ALA A 250 8.30 -16.52 -11.48
CA ALA A 250 7.63 -15.30 -11.02
C ALA A 250 8.58 -14.42 -10.21
N VAL A 251 8.40 -13.11 -10.34
CA VAL A 251 9.17 -12.11 -9.59
C VAL A 251 8.26 -11.46 -8.56
N MET A 252 8.73 -11.31 -7.33
CA MET A 252 8.08 -10.52 -6.30
C MET A 252 8.99 -9.38 -5.85
N HIS A 253 8.53 -8.16 -6.03
CA HIS A 253 9.11 -6.97 -5.41
C HIS A 253 8.61 -6.89 -3.97
N TYR A 254 9.53 -6.90 -3.04
CA TYR A 254 9.23 -6.99 -1.62
C TYR A 254 9.82 -5.85 -0.83
N ILE A 255 9.46 -5.72 0.44
CA ILE A 255 9.96 -4.69 1.36
C ILE A 255 11.49 -4.71 1.44
N GLY A 256 12.09 -3.54 1.70
CA GLY A 256 13.55 -3.36 1.71
C GLY A 256 14.15 -3.22 0.31
N GLY A 257 13.31 -3.16 -0.72
CA GLY A 257 13.74 -3.13 -2.12
C GLY A 257 14.20 -4.49 -2.63
N ASP A 258 13.80 -5.59 -1.98
CA ASP A 258 14.18 -6.94 -2.35
C ASP A 258 13.44 -7.42 -3.61
N TYR A 259 14.15 -8.22 -4.41
CA TYR A 259 13.64 -8.95 -5.57
C TYR A 259 13.72 -10.44 -5.28
N LEU A 260 12.58 -11.09 -5.19
CA LEU A 260 12.47 -12.52 -4.92
C LEU A 260 12.05 -13.24 -6.20
N VAL A 261 12.76 -14.28 -6.57
CA VAL A 261 12.55 -14.98 -7.84
C VAL A 261 12.21 -16.45 -7.60
N GLY A 262 11.09 -16.87 -8.17
CA GLY A 262 10.61 -18.23 -8.09
C GLY A 262 9.96 -18.61 -6.76
N HIS A 263 9.44 -19.81 -6.72
CA HIS A 263 8.57 -20.25 -5.64
C HIS A 263 9.25 -20.27 -4.27
N ASP A 264 10.50 -20.70 -4.21
CA ASP A 264 11.20 -20.91 -2.93
C ASP A 264 11.49 -19.61 -2.20
N GLU A 265 11.92 -18.56 -2.92
CA GLU A 265 12.20 -17.25 -2.33
C GLU A 265 10.90 -16.56 -1.91
N ILE A 266 9.86 -16.63 -2.75
CA ILE A 266 8.52 -16.08 -2.44
C ILE A 266 7.90 -16.75 -1.22
N GLN A 267 7.97 -18.08 -1.14
CA GLN A 267 7.51 -18.83 0.03
C GLN A 267 8.31 -18.46 1.27
N GLY A 268 9.64 -18.33 1.15
CA GLY A 268 10.53 -17.94 2.25
C GLY A 268 10.16 -16.61 2.88
N ALA A 269 9.80 -15.60 2.06
CA ALA A 269 9.35 -14.30 2.55
C ALA A 269 8.04 -14.40 3.36
N PHE A 270 7.05 -15.12 2.84
CA PHE A 270 5.78 -15.30 3.56
C PHE A 270 5.93 -16.18 4.81
N ILE A 271 6.80 -17.22 4.77
CA ILE A 271 7.15 -18.00 5.97
C ILE A 271 7.72 -17.09 7.05
N SER A 272 8.67 -16.23 6.70
CA SER A 272 9.32 -15.34 7.64
C SER A 272 8.36 -14.31 8.24
N LEU A 273 7.48 -13.74 7.41
CA LEU A 273 6.43 -12.81 7.87
C LEU A 273 5.46 -13.51 8.84
N LEU A 274 4.91 -14.67 8.43
CA LEU A 274 3.92 -15.40 9.23
C LEU A 274 4.54 -16.02 10.49
N ALA A 275 5.83 -16.37 10.46
CA ALA A 275 6.54 -16.82 11.65
C ALA A 275 6.67 -15.74 12.73
N SER A 276 6.71 -14.45 12.33
CA SER A 276 6.68 -13.34 13.29
C SER A 276 5.31 -13.20 13.98
N PHE A 277 4.23 -13.59 13.29
CA PHE A 277 2.83 -13.43 13.73
C PHE A 277 2.03 -14.73 13.57
N PRO A 278 2.35 -15.79 14.34
CA PRO A 278 1.82 -17.14 14.10
C PRO A 278 0.30 -17.23 14.25
N ASN A 279 -0.31 -16.37 15.06
CA ASN A 279 -1.74 -16.36 15.34
C ASN A 279 -2.47 -15.13 14.79
N ALA A 280 -1.82 -14.36 13.92
CA ALA A 280 -2.43 -13.15 13.40
C ALA A 280 -3.67 -13.43 12.53
N ALA A 281 -4.65 -12.54 12.65
CA ALA A 281 -5.77 -12.46 11.73
C ALA A 281 -5.31 -11.79 10.42
N HIS A 282 -5.68 -12.39 9.30
CA HIS A 282 -5.49 -11.81 7.97
C HIS A 282 -6.84 -11.35 7.42
N ILE A 283 -6.91 -10.11 7.02
CA ILE A 283 -8.15 -9.44 6.58
C ILE A 283 -7.90 -8.86 5.19
N VAL A 284 -8.68 -9.29 4.21
CA VAL A 284 -8.69 -8.67 2.88
C VAL A 284 -9.72 -7.55 2.90
N ASP A 285 -9.27 -6.32 2.71
CA ASP A 285 -10.14 -5.14 2.73
C ASP A 285 -10.73 -4.83 1.36
N ARG A 286 -9.96 -5.08 0.29
CA ARG A 286 -10.39 -4.79 -1.07
C ARG A 286 -9.61 -5.61 -2.10
N ILE A 287 -10.30 -6.04 -3.16
CA ILE A 287 -9.70 -6.56 -4.38
C ILE A 287 -10.27 -5.77 -5.56
N THR A 288 -9.41 -5.34 -6.47
CA THR A 288 -9.80 -4.67 -7.71
C THR A 288 -9.03 -5.32 -8.86
N CYS A 289 -9.74 -5.70 -9.92
CA CYS A 289 -9.17 -6.41 -11.06
C CYS A 289 -9.40 -5.60 -12.33
N ASN A 290 -8.34 -5.40 -13.13
CA ASN A 290 -8.43 -4.91 -14.49
C ASN A 290 -8.05 -6.03 -15.45
N GLU A 291 -9.04 -6.65 -16.07
CA GLU A 291 -8.84 -7.69 -17.07
C GLU A 291 -8.66 -7.06 -18.45
N ARG A 292 -7.74 -7.60 -19.22
CA ARG A 292 -7.42 -7.17 -20.59
C ARG A 292 -7.99 -8.15 -21.60
N GLU A 293 -8.13 -7.71 -22.86
CA GLU A 293 -8.66 -8.52 -23.97
C GLU A 293 -7.81 -9.76 -24.27
N ASP A 294 -6.51 -9.70 -24.04
CA ASP A 294 -5.58 -10.83 -24.20
C ASP A 294 -5.67 -11.88 -23.11
N GLY A 295 -6.52 -11.66 -22.09
CA GLY A 295 -6.70 -12.55 -20.94
C GLY A 295 -5.67 -12.35 -19.82
N SER A 296 -4.79 -11.35 -19.97
CA SER A 296 -3.96 -10.89 -18.84
C SER A 296 -4.78 -9.98 -17.90
N ALA A 297 -4.29 -9.77 -16.70
CA ALA A 297 -4.94 -8.88 -15.76
C ALA A 297 -3.94 -8.24 -14.79
N ASP A 298 -4.26 -7.02 -14.37
CA ASP A 298 -3.64 -6.37 -13.22
C ASP A 298 -4.62 -6.37 -12.05
N VAL A 299 -4.13 -6.79 -10.89
CA VAL A 299 -4.97 -6.95 -9.70
C VAL A 299 -4.34 -6.22 -8.53
N ALA A 300 -5.12 -5.45 -7.81
CA ALA A 300 -4.72 -4.82 -6.56
C ALA A 300 -5.49 -5.45 -5.38
N VAL A 301 -4.76 -5.83 -4.34
CA VAL A 301 -5.33 -6.38 -3.10
C VAL A 301 -4.83 -5.55 -1.93
N ARG A 302 -5.74 -4.86 -1.25
CA ARG A 302 -5.46 -4.25 0.05
C ARG A 302 -5.84 -5.20 1.15
N TRP A 303 -4.91 -5.38 2.10
CA TRP A 303 -5.10 -6.32 3.19
C TRP A 303 -4.42 -5.84 4.48
N ARG A 304 -4.87 -6.39 5.59
CA ARG A 304 -4.27 -6.16 6.91
C ARG A 304 -3.89 -7.48 7.57
N LEU A 305 -2.78 -7.44 8.33
CA LEU A 305 -2.40 -8.51 9.24
C LEU A 305 -2.39 -7.92 10.66
N ARG A 306 -3.17 -8.52 11.57
CA ARG A 306 -3.31 -8.04 12.95
C ARG A 306 -3.04 -9.18 13.92
N GLY A 307 -2.14 -8.98 14.85
CA GLY A 307 -1.80 -10.01 15.81
C GLY A 307 -0.73 -9.59 16.81
N LEU A 308 -0.32 -10.53 17.64
CA LEU A 308 0.79 -10.34 18.55
C LEU A 308 2.10 -10.76 17.88
N HIS A 309 3.15 -9.98 18.10
CA HIS A 309 4.51 -10.35 17.68
C HIS A 309 5.06 -11.41 18.66
N GLU A 310 4.70 -12.68 18.42
CA GLU A 310 4.98 -13.81 19.31
C GLU A 310 6.03 -14.78 18.78
N GLY A 311 6.41 -14.66 17.51
CA GLY A 311 7.31 -15.58 16.85
C GLY A 311 8.60 -14.95 16.36
N ILE A 312 9.54 -15.79 15.98
CA ILE A 312 10.82 -15.38 15.41
C ILE A 312 10.69 -15.42 13.88
N GLY A 313 10.86 -14.27 13.24
CA GLY A 313 10.78 -14.13 11.78
C GLY A 313 11.40 -12.82 11.31
N THR A 314 10.74 -12.13 10.42
CA THR A 314 11.21 -10.90 9.79
C THR A 314 11.63 -9.81 10.80
N PHE A 315 10.96 -9.73 11.96
CA PHE A 315 11.10 -8.61 12.91
C PHE A 315 11.93 -8.97 14.16
N GLY A 316 12.61 -10.12 14.15
CA GLY A 316 13.50 -10.55 15.23
C GLY A 316 12.79 -11.26 16.38
N PRO A 317 13.33 -11.17 17.61
CA PRO A 317 12.79 -11.88 18.77
C PRO A 317 11.39 -11.41 19.15
N PRO A 318 10.50 -12.30 19.63
CA PRO A 318 9.14 -11.96 19.99
C PRO A 318 9.09 -10.89 21.10
N SER A 319 8.24 -9.89 20.91
CA SER A 319 8.03 -8.79 21.87
C SER A 319 6.73 -8.93 22.67
N GLY A 320 5.81 -9.78 22.22
CA GLY A 320 4.44 -9.87 22.77
C GLY A 320 3.57 -8.65 22.49
N LYS A 321 4.05 -7.69 21.70
CA LYS A 321 3.32 -6.44 21.39
C LYS A 321 2.27 -6.69 20.30
N PRO A 322 1.12 -6.01 20.38
CA PRO A 322 0.15 -5.99 19.29
C PRO A 322 0.69 -5.20 18.12
N VAL A 323 0.49 -5.73 16.91
CA VAL A 323 0.94 -5.14 15.65
C VAL A 323 -0.17 -5.21 14.63
N GLU A 324 -0.35 -4.15 13.88
CA GLU A 324 -1.15 -4.12 12.66
C GLU A 324 -0.25 -3.76 11.47
N ILE A 325 -0.36 -4.55 10.40
CA ILE A 325 0.26 -4.28 9.11
C ILE A 325 -0.86 -3.92 8.14
N LEU A 326 -0.83 -2.73 7.59
CA LEU A 326 -1.58 -2.36 6.39
C LEU A 326 -0.68 -2.61 5.19
N ALA A 327 -1.14 -3.38 4.24
CA ALA A 327 -0.41 -3.70 3.03
C ALA A 327 -1.27 -3.55 1.78
N VAL A 328 -0.65 -3.20 0.69
CA VAL A 328 -1.23 -3.31 -0.65
C VAL A 328 -0.31 -4.17 -1.50
N SER A 329 -0.91 -5.16 -2.15
CA SER A 329 -0.23 -6.00 -3.13
C SER A 329 -0.82 -5.74 -4.50
N GLN A 330 0.04 -5.62 -5.52
CA GLN A 330 -0.38 -5.63 -6.90
C GLN A 330 0.20 -6.85 -7.61
N TYR A 331 -0.53 -7.34 -8.58
CA TYR A 331 -0.20 -8.58 -9.29
C TYR A 331 -0.44 -8.42 -10.78
N ARG A 332 0.50 -8.92 -11.59
CA ARG A 332 0.31 -9.17 -13.02
C ARG A 332 0.03 -10.64 -13.23
N VAL A 333 -1.11 -10.92 -13.85
CA VAL A 333 -1.60 -12.29 -14.06
C VAL A 333 -1.68 -12.59 -15.54
N GLU A 334 -1.15 -13.73 -15.94
CA GLU A 334 -1.31 -14.29 -17.29
C GLU A 334 -1.68 -15.76 -17.18
N ASN A 335 -2.67 -16.20 -17.92
CA ASN A 335 -3.12 -17.61 -17.92
C ASN A 335 -3.38 -18.18 -16.51
N ARG A 336 -3.97 -17.37 -15.63
CA ARG A 336 -4.21 -17.71 -14.22
C ARG A 336 -2.93 -18.07 -13.44
N ARG A 337 -1.79 -17.47 -13.81
CA ARG A 337 -0.53 -17.54 -13.09
C ARG A 337 -0.04 -16.12 -12.84
N ILE A 338 0.37 -15.86 -11.62
CA ILE A 338 1.01 -14.60 -11.23
C ILE A 338 2.43 -14.63 -11.81
N GLN A 339 2.71 -13.68 -12.71
CA GLN A 339 4.02 -13.53 -13.34
C GLN A 339 4.90 -12.61 -12.52
N GLU A 340 4.30 -11.53 -12.00
CA GLU A 340 4.99 -10.52 -11.23
C GLU A 340 4.07 -10.00 -10.12
N SER A 341 4.64 -9.65 -8.99
CA SER A 341 3.89 -9.11 -7.86
C SER A 341 4.70 -8.06 -7.11
N TRP A 342 3.99 -7.13 -6.49
CA TRP A 342 4.54 -6.07 -5.66
C TRP A 342 3.82 -6.12 -4.32
N VAL A 343 4.56 -6.37 -3.24
CA VAL A 343 4.00 -6.44 -1.89
C VAL A 343 4.62 -5.32 -1.07
N VAL A 344 3.84 -4.30 -0.79
CA VAL A 344 4.30 -3.09 -0.11
C VAL A 344 3.58 -2.90 1.22
N PHE A 345 4.37 -2.78 2.26
CA PHE A 345 3.94 -2.32 3.58
C PHE A 345 5.11 -1.65 4.31
N ASP A 346 4.84 -0.93 5.38
CA ASP A 346 5.85 -0.21 6.14
C ASP A 346 6.43 -1.07 7.27
N ALA A 347 7.55 -1.74 7.00
CA ALA A 347 8.23 -2.57 8.00
C ALA A 347 8.89 -1.73 9.13
N VAL A 348 9.24 -0.46 8.88
CA VAL A 348 9.75 0.42 9.95
C VAL A 348 8.63 0.79 10.92
N ASP A 349 7.40 0.98 10.40
CA ASP A 349 6.24 1.19 11.26
C ASP A 349 5.91 -0.05 12.11
N VAL A 350 6.06 -1.26 11.57
CA VAL A 350 5.94 -2.50 12.34
C VAL A 350 6.94 -2.52 13.50
N LEU A 351 8.20 -2.21 13.23
CA LEU A 351 9.23 -2.10 14.28
C LEU A 351 8.90 -1.01 15.30
N LYS A 352 8.36 0.14 14.85
CA LYS A 352 7.90 1.21 15.75
C LYS A 352 6.82 0.71 16.70
N GLN A 353 5.84 -0.06 16.22
CA GLN A 353 4.81 -0.66 17.06
C GLN A 353 5.38 -1.65 18.07
N ILE A 354 6.38 -2.44 17.67
CA ILE A 354 7.10 -3.39 18.53
C ILE A 354 7.82 -2.67 19.68
N TYR A 355 8.44 -1.51 19.42
CA TYR A 355 9.17 -0.72 20.42
C TYR A 355 8.30 0.26 21.20
N ALA A 356 7.04 0.47 20.83
CA ALA A 356 6.18 1.42 21.51
C ALA A 356 5.89 1.02 22.97
N GLY A 357 6.04 1.96 23.89
CA GLY A 357 5.77 1.78 25.33
C GLY A 357 6.92 1.20 26.16
N ASP A 358 8.07 0.89 25.57
CA ASP A 358 9.21 0.31 26.30
C ASP A 358 9.84 1.29 27.32
N GLU A 359 9.76 2.61 27.06
CA GLU A 359 10.28 3.63 27.98
C GLU A 359 9.44 3.82 29.27
N GLU A 360 8.17 3.45 29.27
CA GLU A 360 7.34 3.50 30.46
C GLU A 360 7.67 2.33 31.42
N GLN A 361 7.98 1.14 30.88
CA GLN A 361 8.40 -0.02 31.68
C GLN A 361 9.77 0.20 32.30
N ALA A 362 10.72 0.85 31.62
CA ALA A 362 12.06 1.14 32.18
C ALA A 362 12.06 2.23 33.29
N LYS A 363 10.94 2.94 33.49
CA LYS A 363 10.79 3.94 34.57
C LYS A 363 10.05 3.38 35.81
N GLU A 364 9.40 2.23 35.67
CA GLU A 364 8.69 1.52 36.77
C GLU A 364 9.54 0.43 37.42
N GLU A 365 10.67 0.01 36.80
CA GLU A 365 11.73 -0.79 37.39
C GLU A 365 12.83 0.09 38.06
#